data_e51f370b7d4cfb41476378c1c9f64bf1
#
_entry.id   e51f370b7d4cfb41476378c1c9f64bf1
#
_cell.length_a   1.000
_cell.length_b   1.000
_cell.length_c   1.000
_cell.angle_alpha   90.00
_cell.angle_beta   90.00
_cell.angle_gamma   90.00
#
_symmetry.space_group_name_H-M   'P 1'
#
loop_
_entity.id
_entity.type
_entity.pdbx_description
1 polymer ?
#
loop_
_entity_poly.entity_id
_entity_poly.type
_entity_poly.pdbx_seq_one_letter_code
_entity_poly.pdbx_strand_id
1 'polypeptide(L)'
;MPTGPTQSAPPSRHQDEDLRRYCEQDIRRLADAGAGVILGRGAAVVLGKGRGFHVRLDGPPQARVVQGAAVEGISVDQARRHLEAADRARDTYVRRLYRADPADARHYHLVIDSTALPLDAVTELILRALAHSPGQLGAERYSAATGQ
;
A
#
# COMPACT_ATOMS: atom_id res chain seq x y z
N MET A 1 37.09 12.28 22.36
CA MET A 1 35.75 12.01 22.91
C MET A 1 34.81 11.82 21.73
N PRO A 2 34.39 10.60 21.40
CA PRO A 2 33.39 10.41 20.32
C PRO A 2 32.01 10.71 20.91
N THR A 3 31.34 11.70 20.37
CA THR A 3 29.92 11.97 20.59
C THR A 3 29.11 10.82 19.97
N GLY A 4 28.46 10.02 20.84
CA GLY A 4 27.56 8.94 20.41
C GLY A 4 26.35 9.46 19.63
N PRO A 5 25.69 8.61 18.84
CA PRO A 5 24.53 9.02 18.06
C PRO A 5 23.42 9.49 18.98
N THR A 6 22.98 10.73 18.78
CA THR A 6 21.82 11.30 19.45
C THR A 6 20.60 10.45 19.11
N GLN A 7 20.14 9.65 20.05
CA GLN A 7 18.86 8.94 19.91
C GLN A 7 17.76 10.00 19.90
N SER A 8 17.15 10.18 18.74
CA SER A 8 15.97 11.03 18.59
C SER A 8 14.87 10.49 19.50
N ALA A 9 14.35 11.33 20.39
CA ALA A 9 13.22 10.98 21.24
C ALA A 9 12.02 10.53 20.35
N PRO A 10 11.19 9.57 20.81
CA PRO A 10 10.00 9.18 20.05
C PRO A 10 9.11 10.43 19.82
N PRO A 11 8.55 10.58 18.61
CA PRO A 11 7.73 11.75 18.28
C PRO A 11 6.55 11.88 19.26
N SER A 12 6.23 13.10 19.61
CA SER A 12 5.14 13.41 20.53
C SER A 12 3.77 13.13 19.89
N ARG A 13 2.72 12.95 20.72
CA ARG A 13 1.34 12.75 20.22
C ARG A 13 0.88 13.85 19.25
N HIS A 14 1.26 15.10 19.50
CA HIS A 14 0.95 16.22 18.61
C HIS A 14 1.61 16.09 17.24
N GLN A 15 2.87 15.64 17.20
CA GLN A 15 3.57 15.39 15.93
C GLN A 15 2.89 14.29 15.13
N ASP A 16 2.37 13.24 15.78
CA ASP A 16 1.63 12.17 15.13
C ASP A 16 0.29 12.64 14.57
N GLU A 17 -0.43 13.49 15.30
CA GLU A 17 -1.69 14.06 14.87
C GLU A 17 -1.51 14.99 13.67
N ASP A 18 -0.48 15.81 13.67
CA ASP A 18 -0.13 16.67 12.55
C ASP A 18 0.28 15.85 11.32
N LEU A 19 1.17 14.87 11.50
CA LEU A 19 1.58 13.98 10.42
C LEU A 19 0.39 13.25 9.82
N ARG A 20 -0.49 12.70 10.66
CA ARG A 20 -1.73 12.03 10.22
C ARG A 20 -2.58 12.96 9.38
N ARG A 21 -2.84 14.17 9.87
CA ARG A 21 -3.66 15.17 9.17
C ARG A 21 -3.09 15.53 7.80
N TYR A 22 -1.79 15.78 7.70
CA TYR A 22 -1.14 16.05 6.41
C TYR A 22 -1.25 14.87 5.45
N CYS A 23 -0.96 13.67 5.90
CA CYS A 23 -1.08 12.48 5.07
C CYS A 23 -2.51 12.23 4.60
N GLU A 24 -3.51 12.41 5.48
CA GLU A 24 -4.92 12.26 5.12
C GLU A 24 -5.35 13.29 4.08
N GLN A 25 -4.94 14.56 4.23
CA GLN A 25 -5.24 15.61 3.26
C GLN A 25 -4.66 15.30 1.88
N ASP A 26 -3.39 14.88 1.82
CA ASP A 26 -2.74 14.52 0.56
C ASP A 26 -3.40 13.32 -0.12
N ILE A 27 -3.72 12.27 0.64
CA ILE A 27 -4.42 11.08 0.13
C ILE A 27 -5.80 11.46 -0.43
N ARG A 28 -6.57 12.28 0.30
CA ARG A 28 -7.89 12.73 -0.15
C ARG A 28 -7.79 13.60 -1.39
N ARG A 29 -6.85 14.54 -1.44
CA ARG A 29 -6.59 15.39 -2.61
C ARG A 29 -6.26 14.56 -3.85
N LEU A 30 -5.38 13.55 -3.72
CA LEU A 30 -5.04 12.65 -4.81
C LEU A 30 -6.26 11.84 -5.28
N ALA A 31 -7.08 11.34 -4.34
CA ALA A 31 -8.30 10.63 -4.68
C ALA A 31 -9.33 11.54 -5.37
N ASP A 32 -9.46 12.80 -4.96
CA ASP A 32 -10.36 13.79 -5.56
C ASP A 32 -9.93 14.21 -6.98
N ALA A 33 -8.63 14.17 -7.26
CA ALA A 33 -8.11 14.39 -8.61
C ALA A 33 -8.53 13.28 -9.59
N GLY A 34 -9.00 12.14 -9.08
CA GLY A 34 -9.70 11.11 -9.84
C GLY A 34 -8.84 10.28 -10.79
N ALA A 35 -7.51 10.38 -10.70
CA ALA A 35 -6.61 9.58 -11.51
C ALA A 35 -5.32 9.26 -10.74
N GLY A 36 -4.91 8.01 -10.77
CA GLY A 36 -3.63 7.60 -10.23
C GLY A 36 -3.69 6.37 -9.31
N VAL A 37 -2.52 5.89 -8.99
CA VAL A 37 -2.30 4.77 -8.06
C VAL A 37 -1.64 5.32 -6.80
N ILE A 38 -2.26 5.10 -5.66
CA ILE A 38 -1.70 5.45 -4.36
C ILE A 38 -1.07 4.18 -3.76
N LEU A 39 0.24 4.21 -3.57
CA LEU A 39 0.95 3.07 -3.01
C LEU A 39 1.17 3.25 -1.50
N GLY A 40 0.53 2.38 -0.71
CA GLY A 40 0.70 2.32 0.74
C GLY A 40 0.08 3.49 1.50
N ARG A 41 0.79 4.02 2.50
CA ARG A 41 0.43 5.17 3.36
C ARG A 41 -0.90 5.04 4.12
N GLY A 42 -1.42 3.83 4.24
CA GLY A 42 -2.72 3.60 4.87
C GLY A 42 -3.91 4.12 4.06
N ALA A 43 -3.75 4.34 2.74
CA ALA A 43 -4.78 4.93 1.90
C ALA A 43 -6.11 4.16 1.95
N ALA A 44 -6.08 2.84 2.03
CA ALA A 44 -7.28 2.03 2.17
C ALA A 44 -8.07 2.32 3.46
N VAL A 45 -7.36 2.63 4.55
CA VAL A 45 -7.96 3.02 5.82
C VAL A 45 -8.52 4.44 5.73
N VAL A 46 -7.74 5.38 5.17
CA VAL A 46 -8.11 6.81 5.09
C VAL A 46 -9.30 7.04 4.18
N LEU A 47 -9.34 6.38 3.04
CA LEU A 47 -10.39 6.57 2.03
C LEU A 47 -11.62 5.70 2.29
N GLY A 48 -11.44 4.53 2.91
CA GLY A 48 -12.50 3.54 3.04
C GLY A 48 -12.97 3.01 1.67
N LYS A 49 -13.86 2.04 1.68
CA LYS A 49 -14.31 1.37 0.45
C LYS A 49 -15.17 2.22 -0.49
N GLY A 50 -15.63 3.37 -0.03
CA GLY A 50 -16.43 4.28 -0.86
C GLY A 50 -15.61 5.18 -1.80
N ARG A 51 -14.29 5.20 -1.65
CA ARG A 51 -13.41 6.09 -2.43
C ARG A 51 -12.14 5.36 -2.84
N GLY A 52 -12.10 4.90 -4.06
CA GLY A 52 -10.96 4.17 -4.60
C GLY A 52 -11.14 2.65 -4.56
N PHE A 53 -10.46 1.95 -5.46
CA PHE A 53 -10.40 0.50 -5.48
C PHE A 53 -9.16 0.02 -4.72
N HIS A 54 -9.38 -0.60 -3.57
CA HIS A 54 -8.31 -0.98 -2.66
C HIS A 54 -7.90 -2.43 -2.89
N VAL A 55 -6.62 -2.61 -3.20
CA VAL A 55 -6.02 -3.93 -3.43
C VAL A 55 -4.91 -4.17 -2.41
N ARG A 56 -4.87 -5.35 -1.84
CA ARG A 56 -3.75 -5.84 -1.04
C ARG A 56 -3.07 -6.98 -1.79
N LEU A 57 -1.79 -6.80 -2.08
CA LEU A 57 -0.92 -7.88 -2.51
C LEU A 57 -0.36 -8.59 -1.27
N ASP A 58 -0.53 -9.88 -1.22
CA ASP A 58 -0.09 -10.72 -0.09
C ASP A 58 0.65 -11.96 -0.63
N GLY A 59 0.90 -12.91 0.24
CA GLY A 59 1.51 -14.19 -0.08
C GLY A 59 2.34 -14.73 1.09
N PRO A 60 2.69 -16.01 1.07
CA PRO A 60 3.55 -16.62 2.07
C PRO A 60 4.88 -15.88 2.19
N PRO A 61 5.36 -15.56 3.40
CA PRO A 61 6.58 -14.74 3.59
C PRO A 61 7.78 -15.22 2.80
N GLN A 62 8.01 -16.53 2.76
CA GLN A 62 9.14 -17.10 2.02
C GLN A 62 9.00 -16.92 0.51
N ALA A 63 7.79 -17.07 -0.04
CA ALA A 63 7.54 -16.87 -1.47
C ALA A 63 7.72 -15.39 -1.85
N ARG A 64 7.26 -14.47 -0.99
CA ARG A 64 7.47 -13.03 -1.16
C ARG A 64 8.95 -12.64 -1.16
N VAL A 65 9.76 -13.27 -0.31
CA VAL A 65 11.23 -13.07 -0.28
C VAL A 65 11.86 -13.49 -1.59
N VAL A 66 11.51 -14.68 -2.11
CA VAL A 66 12.04 -15.20 -3.38
C VAL A 66 11.63 -14.29 -4.55
N GLN A 67 10.36 -13.89 -4.60
CA GLN A 67 9.86 -12.98 -5.61
C GLN A 67 10.56 -11.62 -5.55
N GLY A 68 10.72 -11.04 -4.35
CA GLY A 68 11.42 -9.78 -4.15
C GLY A 68 12.88 -9.84 -4.58
N ALA A 69 13.59 -10.92 -4.25
CA ALA A 69 14.96 -11.13 -4.68
C ALA A 69 15.10 -11.15 -6.22
N ALA A 70 14.16 -11.81 -6.89
CA ALA A 70 14.14 -11.87 -8.36
C ALA A 70 13.81 -10.52 -9.01
N VAL A 71 12.84 -9.79 -8.46
CA VAL A 71 12.40 -8.48 -8.98
C VAL A 71 13.48 -7.40 -8.76
N GLU A 72 14.12 -7.39 -7.58
CA GLU A 72 15.13 -6.38 -7.24
C GLU A 72 16.54 -6.75 -7.72
N GLY A 73 16.76 -7.97 -8.17
CA GLY A 73 18.08 -8.46 -8.60
C GLY A 73 19.09 -8.54 -7.46
N ILE A 74 18.64 -8.86 -6.25
CA ILE A 74 19.46 -8.94 -5.03
C ILE A 74 19.46 -10.37 -4.45
N SER A 75 20.33 -10.61 -3.46
CA SER A 75 20.36 -11.90 -2.80
C SER A 75 19.09 -12.16 -1.96
N VAL A 76 18.72 -13.41 -1.76
CA VAL A 76 17.58 -13.84 -0.93
C VAL A 76 17.68 -13.29 0.49
N ASP A 77 18.91 -13.26 1.06
CA ASP A 77 19.11 -12.71 2.41
C ASP A 77 18.93 -11.20 2.47
N GLN A 78 19.32 -10.48 1.42
CA GLN A 78 19.04 -9.04 1.32
C GLN A 78 17.53 -8.79 1.17
N ALA A 79 16.87 -9.52 0.28
CA ALA A 79 15.43 -9.42 0.07
C ALA A 79 14.64 -9.71 1.36
N ARG A 80 15.07 -10.72 2.13
CA ARG A 80 14.46 -11.03 3.43
C ARG A 80 14.54 -9.84 4.39
N ARG A 81 15.72 -9.26 4.56
CA ARG A 81 15.92 -8.10 5.44
C ARG A 81 15.09 -6.90 4.99
N HIS A 82 15.06 -6.62 3.68
CA HIS A 82 14.26 -5.54 3.11
C HIS A 82 12.76 -5.74 3.37
N LEU A 83 12.26 -6.94 3.09
CA LEU A 83 10.86 -7.28 3.27
C LEU A 83 10.41 -7.15 4.73
N GLU A 84 11.19 -7.75 5.65
CA GLU A 84 10.89 -7.69 7.08
C GLU A 84 10.93 -6.25 7.62
N ALA A 85 11.88 -5.44 7.17
CA ALA A 85 11.95 -4.03 7.56
C ALA A 85 10.76 -3.24 7.00
N ALA A 86 10.40 -3.45 5.73
CA ALA A 86 9.28 -2.78 5.07
C ALA A 86 7.93 -3.18 5.70
N ASP A 87 7.74 -4.45 6.02
CA ASP A 87 6.50 -4.93 6.67
C ASP A 87 6.36 -4.34 8.07
N ARG A 88 7.43 -4.37 8.88
CA ARG A 88 7.41 -3.75 10.21
C ARG A 88 7.14 -2.24 10.15
N ALA A 89 7.77 -1.53 9.20
CA ALA A 89 7.56 -0.10 9.04
C ALA A 89 6.11 0.21 8.65
N ARG A 90 5.52 -0.55 7.73
CA ARG A 90 4.13 -0.41 7.30
C ARG A 90 3.15 -0.66 8.43
N ASP A 91 3.33 -1.77 9.14
CA ASP A 91 2.48 -2.13 10.27
C ASP A 91 2.54 -1.09 11.38
N THR A 92 3.74 -0.69 11.77
CA THR A 92 3.94 0.35 12.77
C THR A 92 3.28 1.66 12.35
N TYR A 93 3.47 2.09 11.11
CA TYR A 93 2.89 3.32 10.57
C TYR A 93 1.36 3.31 10.65
N VAL A 94 0.72 2.25 10.13
CA VAL A 94 -0.75 2.20 10.06
C VAL A 94 -1.36 2.04 11.46
N ARG A 95 -0.82 1.16 12.29
CA ARG A 95 -1.31 0.97 13.66
C ARG A 95 -1.15 2.21 14.51
N ARG A 96 -0.02 2.92 14.38
CA ARG A 96 0.28 4.12 15.16
C ARG A 96 -0.59 5.31 14.75
N LEU A 97 -0.66 5.62 13.45
CA LEU A 97 -1.37 6.82 12.98
C LEU A 97 -2.89 6.60 12.90
N TYR A 98 -3.32 5.42 12.47
CA TYR A 98 -4.74 5.19 12.16
C TYR A 98 -5.43 4.23 13.13
N ARG A 99 -4.67 3.62 14.06
CA ARG A 99 -5.17 2.60 15.00
C ARG A 99 -5.92 1.47 14.30
N ALA A 100 -5.49 1.12 13.11
CA ALA A 100 -6.06 0.10 12.25
C ALA A 100 -5.07 -1.03 12.00
N ASP A 101 -5.58 -2.21 11.72
CA ASP A 101 -4.78 -3.34 11.27
C ASP A 101 -4.66 -3.30 9.74
N PRO A 102 -3.45 -3.09 9.18
CA PRO A 102 -3.27 -3.10 7.73
C PRO A 102 -3.50 -4.47 7.09
N ALA A 103 -3.55 -5.54 7.86
CA ALA A 103 -3.86 -6.89 7.38
C ALA A 103 -5.36 -7.20 7.34
N ASP A 104 -6.20 -6.36 7.93
CA ASP A 104 -7.65 -6.58 7.94
C ASP A 104 -8.23 -6.50 6.52
N ALA A 105 -8.71 -7.65 6.03
CA ALA A 105 -9.29 -7.76 4.69
C ALA A 105 -10.49 -6.83 4.46
N ARG A 106 -11.14 -6.37 5.52
CA ARG A 106 -12.27 -5.44 5.41
C ARG A 106 -11.90 -4.08 4.82
N HIS A 107 -10.62 -3.69 4.85
CA HIS A 107 -10.14 -2.46 4.22
C HIS A 107 -10.00 -2.57 2.70
N TYR A 108 -10.01 -3.78 2.13
CA TYR A 108 -9.68 -4.02 0.73
C TYR A 108 -10.87 -4.57 -0.04
N HIS A 109 -10.91 -4.27 -1.34
CA HIS A 109 -11.86 -4.87 -2.28
C HIS A 109 -11.33 -6.20 -2.83
N LEU A 110 -10.01 -6.29 -2.95
CA LEU A 110 -9.32 -7.47 -3.45
C LEU A 110 -8.07 -7.74 -2.58
N VAL A 111 -7.94 -8.97 -2.13
CA VAL A 111 -6.70 -9.49 -1.52
C VAL A 111 -6.24 -10.63 -2.38
N ILE A 112 -5.00 -10.57 -2.87
CA ILE A 112 -4.48 -11.53 -3.83
C ILE A 112 -3.08 -12.00 -3.42
N ASP A 113 -2.85 -13.31 -3.48
CA ASP A 113 -1.50 -13.87 -3.39
C ASP A 113 -0.74 -13.59 -4.69
N SER A 114 0.09 -12.55 -4.65
CA SER A 114 0.89 -12.13 -5.81
C SER A 114 2.08 -13.03 -6.08
N THR A 115 2.31 -14.03 -5.24
CA THR A 115 3.38 -15.03 -5.41
C THR A 115 2.89 -16.29 -6.13
N ALA A 116 1.57 -16.48 -6.18
CA ALA A 116 0.95 -17.66 -6.80
C ALA A 116 0.80 -17.54 -8.33
N LEU A 117 0.90 -16.31 -8.87
CA LEU A 117 0.70 -16.01 -10.28
C LEU A 117 1.83 -15.10 -10.81
N PRO A 118 2.10 -15.09 -12.12
CA PRO A 118 2.94 -14.08 -12.74
C PRO A 118 2.41 -12.67 -12.48
N LEU A 119 3.29 -11.68 -12.32
CA LEU A 119 2.89 -10.30 -11.94
C LEU A 119 2.03 -9.59 -13.00
N ASP A 120 2.22 -9.93 -14.26
CA ASP A 120 1.36 -9.46 -15.35
C ASP A 120 -0.07 -9.99 -15.22
N ALA A 121 -0.24 -11.28 -14.92
CA ALA A 121 -1.55 -11.88 -14.65
C ALA A 121 -2.22 -11.26 -13.41
N VAL A 122 -1.45 -10.97 -12.35
CA VAL A 122 -1.95 -10.24 -11.17
C VAL A 122 -2.46 -8.86 -11.58
N THR A 123 -1.71 -8.15 -12.42
CA THR A 123 -2.09 -6.82 -12.93
C THR A 123 -3.38 -6.89 -13.74
N GLU A 124 -3.52 -7.85 -14.64
CA GLU A 124 -4.75 -8.05 -15.43
C GLU A 124 -5.96 -8.32 -14.54
N LEU A 125 -5.82 -9.16 -13.52
CA LEU A 125 -6.90 -9.45 -12.57
C LEU A 125 -7.35 -8.18 -11.83
N ILE A 126 -6.40 -7.36 -11.39
CA ILE A 126 -6.69 -6.08 -10.72
C ILE A 126 -7.45 -5.15 -11.66
N LEU A 127 -6.98 -4.98 -12.88
CA LEU A 127 -7.61 -4.11 -13.88
C LEU A 127 -9.02 -4.60 -14.23
N ARG A 128 -9.19 -5.91 -14.37
CA ARG A 128 -10.51 -6.50 -14.64
C ARG A 128 -11.47 -6.31 -13.48
N ALA A 129 -11.01 -6.53 -12.24
CA ALA A 129 -11.82 -6.30 -11.04
C ALA A 129 -12.20 -4.81 -10.90
N LEU A 130 -11.26 -3.90 -11.15
CA LEU A 130 -11.49 -2.46 -11.16
C LEU A 130 -12.57 -2.06 -12.17
N ALA A 131 -12.51 -2.58 -13.39
CA ALA A 131 -13.47 -2.27 -14.46
C ALA A 131 -14.91 -2.71 -14.13
N HIS A 132 -15.08 -3.71 -13.26
CA HIS A 132 -16.37 -4.21 -12.82
C HIS A 132 -16.79 -3.73 -11.43
N SER A 133 -15.98 -2.87 -10.80
CA SER A 133 -16.33 -2.32 -9.49
C SER A 133 -17.49 -1.34 -9.61
N PRO A 134 -18.60 -1.51 -8.88
CA PRO A 134 -19.75 -0.61 -9.00
C PRO A 134 -19.40 0.79 -8.51
N GLY A 135 -19.43 1.72 -9.44
CA GLY A 135 -19.58 3.15 -9.26
C GLY A 135 -18.66 3.85 -8.26
N GLN A 136 -17.68 4.48 -8.74
CA GLN A 136 -16.98 5.74 -8.37
C GLN A 136 -15.55 5.79 -8.90
N LEU A 137 -15.07 4.75 -9.53
CA LEU A 137 -13.71 4.69 -10.07
C LEU A 137 -13.70 4.74 -11.59
N GLY A 138 -14.53 5.62 -12.15
CA GLY A 138 -14.28 6.06 -13.52
C GLY A 138 -14.02 4.94 -14.54
N ALA A 139 -14.90 3.94 -14.65
CA ALA A 139 -14.91 3.04 -15.81
C ALA A 139 -14.95 3.87 -17.12
N GLU A 140 -15.61 5.02 -17.10
CA GLU A 140 -15.62 5.99 -18.20
C GLU A 140 -14.23 6.60 -18.48
N ARG A 141 -13.39 6.78 -17.47
CA ARG A 141 -12.04 7.36 -17.65
C ARG A 141 -11.01 6.34 -18.11
N TYR A 142 -11.16 5.09 -17.70
CA TYR A 142 -10.28 4.02 -18.16
C TYR A 142 -10.55 3.67 -19.63
N SER A 143 -11.82 3.64 -20.06
CA SER A 143 -12.20 3.44 -21.46
C SER A 143 -11.67 4.56 -22.37
N ALA A 144 -11.66 5.81 -21.89
CA ALA A 144 -11.11 6.95 -22.63
C ALA A 144 -9.58 6.91 -22.77
N ALA A 145 -8.88 6.28 -21.81
CA ALA A 145 -7.41 6.17 -21.84
C ALA A 145 -6.90 5.00 -22.69
N THR A 146 -7.73 3.98 -22.93
CA THR A 146 -7.36 2.77 -23.71
C THR A 146 -7.85 2.78 -25.15
N GLY A 147 -8.57 3.81 -25.58
CA GLY A 147 -8.87 4.06 -27.01
C GLY A 147 -9.73 3.01 -27.71
N GLN A 148 -10.69 2.43 -27.00
CA GLN A 148 -11.77 1.64 -27.62
C GLN A 148 -13.14 2.26 -27.36
#